data_da2c98f3468c40878c217b64d8f142b8
#
_entry.id   da2c98f3468c40878c217b64d8f142b8
#
_cell.length_a   1.000
_cell.length_b   1.000
_cell.length_c   1.000
_cell.angle_alpha   90.00
_cell.angle_beta   90.00
_cell.angle_gamma   90.00
#
_symmetry.space_group_name_H-M   'P 1'
#
loop_
_entity.id
_entity.type
_entity.pdbx_description
1 polymer ?
#
loop_
_entity_poly.entity_id
_entity_poly.type
_entity_poly.pdbx_seq_one_letter_code
_entity_poly.pdbx_strand_id
1 'polypeptide(L)'
;MFKLVLEKAEEPEIKLPTSAGSLEKQESSRKNMYFCFIDYAKAFACVDHSKLWKILKETGIPDHQTCLLRNLYAGQEATVRSGHGTTDWFQTEKGVHHSCILSPCLFNLYAEYIMRNAGLEEAKPEIKIDGRNINNLRYADDTTLMSETEEELKILLMKVKRESENFGLMLNIEKTKIRASGPISSWQIEREQWKQWLTLF
;
A
#
# COMPACT_ATOMS: atom_id res chain seq x y z
N MET A 1 24.35 17.90 -2.56
CA MET A 1 23.09 18.60 -2.30
C MET A 1 22.18 18.34 -3.49
N PHE A 2 21.20 17.43 -3.34
CA PHE A 2 20.25 17.14 -4.41
C PHE A 2 19.01 18.01 -4.22
N LYS A 3 18.65 18.77 -5.23
CA LYS A 3 17.43 19.60 -5.26
C LYS A 3 16.34 18.85 -5.99
N LEU A 4 15.20 18.66 -5.36
CA LEU A 4 14.03 18.02 -5.92
C LEU A 4 13.03 19.07 -6.39
N VAL A 5 12.64 19.01 -7.66
CA VAL A 5 11.52 19.78 -8.20
C VAL A 5 10.32 18.83 -8.30
N LEU A 6 9.30 19.07 -7.48
CA LEU A 6 8.04 18.36 -7.56
C LEU A 6 7.16 19.04 -8.62
N GLU A 7 7.14 18.48 -9.82
CA GLU A 7 6.11 18.81 -10.81
C GLU A 7 4.86 17.97 -10.49
N LYS A 8 3.70 18.61 -10.59
CA LYS A 8 2.42 17.92 -10.49
C LYS A 8 2.26 17.10 -11.77
N ALA A 9 2.80 15.86 -11.76
CA ALA A 9 2.63 14.91 -12.84
C ALA A 9 1.17 14.40 -12.83
N GLU A 10 0.55 14.37 -13.99
CA GLU A 10 -0.67 13.59 -14.21
C GLU A 10 -0.30 12.12 -13.98
N GLU A 11 -1.05 11.46 -13.09
CA GLU A 11 -0.83 10.05 -12.74
C GLU A 11 -1.01 9.18 -14.00
N PRO A 12 0.00 8.41 -14.42
CA PRO A 12 -0.22 7.42 -15.47
C PRO A 12 -1.16 6.35 -14.94
N GLU A 13 -2.22 6.05 -15.67
CA GLU A 13 -3.04 4.85 -15.45
C GLU A 13 -2.17 3.61 -15.64
N ILE A 14 -1.64 3.08 -14.54
CA ILE A 14 -0.96 1.79 -14.54
C ILE A 14 -2.06 0.72 -14.63
N LYS A 15 -2.23 0.16 -15.81
CA LYS A 15 -3.01 -1.07 -15.99
C LYS A 15 -2.23 -2.19 -15.32
N LEU A 16 -2.66 -2.61 -14.12
CA LEU A 16 -2.20 -3.85 -13.49
C LEU A 16 -2.28 -4.98 -14.50
N PRO A 17 -1.24 -5.81 -14.64
CA PRO A 17 -1.36 -7.04 -15.39
C PRO A 17 -2.46 -7.87 -14.75
N THR A 18 -3.53 -8.08 -15.47
CA THR A 18 -4.62 -8.95 -15.09
C THR A 18 -4.03 -10.35 -15.01
N SER A 19 -3.66 -10.80 -13.81
CA SER A 19 -3.29 -12.19 -13.55
C SER A 19 -4.55 -13.06 -13.59
N ALA A 20 -5.31 -12.95 -14.68
CA ALA A 20 -6.51 -13.74 -14.93
C ALA A 20 -6.22 -15.25 -14.91
N GLY A 21 -5.00 -15.66 -15.25
CA GLY A 21 -4.64 -17.07 -15.32
C GLY A 21 -4.55 -17.79 -13.97
N SER A 22 -4.44 -17.07 -12.84
CA SER A 22 -4.40 -17.71 -11.51
C SER A 22 -5.78 -17.85 -10.88
N LEU A 23 -6.77 -17.08 -11.33
CA LEU A 23 -8.15 -17.13 -10.84
C LEU A 23 -8.95 -18.28 -11.48
N GLU A 24 -8.67 -18.66 -12.72
CA GLU A 24 -9.38 -19.73 -13.43
C GLU A 24 -9.18 -21.13 -12.81
N LYS A 25 -8.12 -21.38 -12.04
CA LYS A 25 -7.89 -22.67 -11.38
C LYS A 25 -8.74 -22.91 -10.13
N GLN A 26 -9.46 -21.90 -9.63
CA GLN A 26 -10.27 -22.00 -8.40
C GLN A 26 -11.76 -22.29 -8.64
N GLU A 27 -12.19 -22.40 -9.89
CA GLU A 27 -13.59 -22.72 -10.24
C GLU A 27 -14.10 -24.09 -9.74
N SER A 28 -13.22 -24.97 -9.28
CA SER A 28 -13.63 -26.27 -8.74
C SER A 28 -14.12 -26.23 -7.29
N SER A 29 -13.89 -25.14 -6.56
CA SER A 29 -14.41 -24.95 -5.21
C SER A 29 -15.47 -23.85 -5.25
N ARG A 30 -16.73 -24.18 -5.01
CA ARG A 30 -17.88 -23.26 -4.93
C ARG A 30 -17.81 -22.27 -3.74
N LYS A 31 -16.61 -21.83 -3.37
CA LYS A 31 -16.41 -20.87 -2.28
C LYS A 31 -16.43 -19.46 -2.82
N ASN A 32 -17.17 -18.60 -2.13
CA ASN A 32 -17.15 -17.17 -2.44
C ASN A 32 -15.76 -16.59 -2.15
N MET A 33 -15.34 -15.63 -2.98
CA MET A 33 -14.07 -14.95 -2.85
C MET A 33 -14.30 -13.44 -2.82
N TYR A 34 -13.68 -12.79 -1.87
CA TYR A 34 -13.77 -11.36 -1.64
C TYR A 34 -12.39 -10.73 -1.75
N PHE A 35 -12.27 -9.68 -2.54
CA PHE A 35 -11.02 -8.95 -2.79
C PHE A 35 -11.19 -7.47 -2.46
N CYS A 36 -10.20 -6.90 -1.80
CA CYS A 36 -10.07 -5.46 -1.62
C CYS A 36 -8.75 -4.99 -2.22
N PHE A 37 -8.83 -4.15 -3.24
CA PHE A 37 -7.70 -3.50 -3.89
C PHE A 37 -7.50 -2.14 -3.22
N ILE A 38 -6.47 -2.05 -2.38
CA ILE A 38 -6.14 -0.85 -1.62
C ILE A 38 -5.26 0.05 -2.48
N ASP A 39 -5.65 1.32 -2.57
CA ASP A 39 -4.84 2.41 -3.10
C ASP A 39 -4.45 3.34 -1.95
N TYR A 40 -3.20 3.78 -1.90
CA TYR A 40 -2.73 4.73 -0.90
C TYR A 40 -2.65 6.14 -1.49
N ALA A 41 -3.10 7.13 -0.73
CA ALA A 41 -2.97 8.52 -1.12
C ALA A 41 -1.50 8.95 -1.03
N LYS A 42 -0.84 9.15 -2.19
CA LYS A 42 0.55 9.63 -2.27
C LYS A 42 1.53 8.73 -1.48
N ALA A 43 1.42 7.41 -1.62
CA ALA A 43 2.15 6.41 -0.86
C ALA A 43 3.64 6.75 -0.62
N PHE A 44 4.41 6.93 -1.70
CA PHE A 44 5.84 7.22 -1.64
C PHE A 44 6.16 8.57 -0.97
N ALA A 45 5.30 9.58 -1.15
CA ALA A 45 5.49 10.90 -0.55
C ALA A 45 5.15 10.95 0.95
N CYS A 46 4.42 9.96 1.46
CA CYS A 46 3.98 9.89 2.85
C CYS A 46 4.91 9.09 3.76
N VAL A 47 5.94 8.43 3.23
CA VAL A 47 6.91 7.65 4.04
C VAL A 47 7.63 8.58 5.00
N ASP A 48 7.42 8.39 6.30
CA ASP A 48 8.08 9.16 7.35
C ASP A 48 9.51 8.66 7.56
N HIS A 49 10.50 9.55 7.41
CA HIS A 49 11.91 9.19 7.49
C HIS A 49 12.29 8.64 8.86
N SER A 50 11.79 9.23 9.95
CA SER A 50 12.12 8.78 11.31
C SER A 50 11.60 7.37 11.57
N LYS A 51 10.40 7.08 11.12
CA LYS A 51 9.81 5.74 11.21
C LYS A 51 10.52 4.75 10.29
N LEU A 52 10.89 5.17 9.07
CA LEU A 52 11.64 4.34 8.13
C LEU A 52 12.98 3.88 8.74
N TRP A 53 13.74 4.79 9.36
CA TRP A 53 15.02 4.41 9.98
C TRP A 53 14.84 3.44 11.13
N LYS A 54 13.78 3.59 11.91
CA LYS A 54 13.42 2.64 12.97
C LYS A 54 13.10 1.26 12.39
N ILE A 55 12.28 1.20 11.34
CA ILE A 55 11.90 -0.03 10.66
C ILE A 55 13.13 -0.75 10.10
N LEU A 56 14.03 -0.04 9.40
CA LEU A 56 15.24 -0.64 8.86
C LEU A 56 16.09 -1.30 9.95
N LYS A 57 16.21 -0.65 11.10
CA LYS A 57 16.93 -1.20 12.24
C LYS A 57 16.25 -2.45 12.82
N GLU A 58 14.93 -2.41 13.00
CA GLU A 58 14.15 -3.53 13.54
C GLU A 58 14.08 -4.73 12.57
N THR A 59 14.18 -4.49 11.26
CA THR A 59 14.26 -5.54 10.24
C THR A 59 15.65 -6.10 10.05
N GLY A 60 16.64 -5.66 10.85
CA GLY A 60 18.00 -6.21 10.86
C GLY A 60 18.94 -5.62 9.81
N ILE A 61 18.58 -4.50 9.18
CA ILE A 61 19.50 -3.78 8.29
C ILE A 61 20.66 -3.20 9.13
N PRO A 62 21.92 -3.46 8.77
CA PRO A 62 23.09 -3.00 9.51
C PRO A 62 23.13 -1.48 9.71
N ASP A 63 23.58 -1.04 10.88
CA ASP A 63 23.59 0.40 11.23
C ASP A 63 24.39 1.25 10.23
N HIS A 64 25.48 0.73 9.66
CA HIS A 64 26.28 1.46 8.66
C HIS A 64 25.48 1.70 7.36
N GLN A 65 24.67 0.74 6.91
CA GLN A 65 23.82 0.89 5.73
C GLN A 65 22.66 1.86 6.01
N THR A 66 22.03 1.75 7.18
CA THR A 66 21.03 2.70 7.62
C THR A 66 21.57 4.12 7.70
N CYS A 67 22.82 4.29 8.18
CA CYS A 67 23.51 5.59 8.22
C CYS A 67 23.73 6.16 6.81
N LEU A 68 24.18 5.33 5.86
CA LEU A 68 24.34 5.76 4.46
C LEU A 68 23.02 6.23 3.85
N LEU A 69 21.92 5.49 4.07
CA LEU A 69 20.60 5.89 3.62
C LEU A 69 20.15 7.21 4.27
N ARG A 70 20.32 7.34 5.58
CA ARG A 70 20.01 8.60 6.27
C ARG A 70 20.77 9.79 5.69
N ASN A 71 22.06 9.63 5.39
CA ASN A 71 22.88 10.68 4.79
C ASN A 71 22.41 11.01 3.37
N LEU A 72 21.91 10.03 2.60
CA LEU A 72 21.34 10.25 1.28
C LEU A 72 20.09 11.13 1.35
N TYR A 73 19.28 10.97 2.40
CA TYR A 73 18.04 11.74 2.61
C TYR A 73 18.24 12.99 3.48
N ALA A 74 19.41 13.15 4.12
CA ALA A 74 19.69 14.29 4.98
C ALA A 74 19.81 15.60 4.16
N GLY A 75 19.19 16.67 4.65
CA GLY A 75 19.27 18.00 4.04
C GLY A 75 18.64 18.08 2.65
N GLN A 76 17.71 17.19 2.33
CA GLN A 76 16.96 17.30 1.09
C GLN A 76 15.98 18.45 1.17
N GLU A 77 15.99 19.26 0.11
CA GLU A 77 15.07 20.38 -0.04
C GLU A 77 14.17 20.16 -1.24
N ALA A 78 12.94 20.59 -1.12
CA ALA A 78 11.95 20.55 -2.19
C ALA A 78 11.38 21.93 -2.46
N THR A 79 10.90 22.14 -3.68
CA THR A 79 10.09 23.28 -4.07
C THR A 79 8.91 22.79 -4.89
N VAL A 80 7.77 23.44 -4.78
CA VAL A 80 6.57 23.09 -5.53
C VAL A 80 6.36 24.14 -6.62
N ARG A 81 6.25 23.65 -7.86
CA ARG A 81 5.87 24.48 -9.02
C ARG A 81 4.37 24.35 -9.26
N SER A 82 3.68 25.47 -9.27
CA SER A 82 2.25 25.56 -9.60
C SER A 82 2.04 26.54 -10.74
N GLY A 83 0.83 26.60 -11.32
CA GLY A 83 0.48 27.60 -12.32
C GLY A 83 0.61 29.06 -11.86
N HIS A 84 0.75 29.30 -10.55
CA HIS A 84 0.88 30.61 -9.92
C HIS A 84 2.33 30.97 -9.52
N GLY A 85 3.30 30.08 -9.78
CA GLY A 85 4.72 30.30 -9.46
C GLY A 85 5.35 29.10 -8.74
N THR A 86 6.54 29.34 -8.20
CA THR A 86 7.34 28.34 -7.47
C THR A 86 7.46 28.79 -6.02
N THR A 87 7.30 27.86 -5.08
CA THR A 87 7.49 28.14 -3.66
C THR A 87 8.97 28.34 -3.32
N ASP A 88 9.26 28.90 -2.15
CA ASP A 88 10.58 28.83 -1.57
C ASP A 88 10.99 27.37 -1.31
N TRP A 89 12.30 27.13 -1.22
CA TRP A 89 12.84 25.83 -0.90
C TRP A 89 12.58 25.49 0.58
N PHE A 90 12.07 24.29 0.85
CA PHE A 90 11.83 23.78 2.20
C PHE A 90 12.43 22.41 2.39
N GLN A 91 12.86 22.09 3.61
CA GLN A 91 13.39 20.79 3.94
C GLN A 91 12.29 19.74 3.99
N THR A 92 12.59 18.53 3.48
CA THR A 92 11.68 17.40 3.48
C THR A 92 12.06 16.38 4.55
N GLU A 93 11.11 16.03 5.41
CA GLU A 93 11.26 14.98 6.43
C GLU A 93 10.46 13.71 6.07
N LYS A 94 9.80 13.74 4.92
CA LYS A 94 8.95 12.66 4.42
C LYS A 94 9.16 12.44 2.94
N GLY A 95 8.84 11.23 2.53
CA GLY A 95 8.84 10.82 1.15
C GLY A 95 10.12 10.13 0.69
N VAL A 96 9.92 9.18 -0.20
CA VAL A 96 11.00 8.52 -0.96
C VAL A 96 10.86 8.89 -2.43
N HIS A 97 11.98 9.06 -3.12
CA HIS A 97 11.99 9.58 -4.49
C HIS A 97 11.41 8.61 -5.50
N HIS A 98 10.40 8.98 -6.26
CA HIS A 98 9.82 8.13 -7.32
C HIS A 98 10.82 7.65 -8.36
N SER A 99 11.86 8.42 -8.67
CA SER A 99 12.88 8.09 -9.67
C SER A 99 14.11 7.38 -9.12
N CYS A 100 14.16 7.09 -7.82
CA CYS A 100 15.29 6.39 -7.21
C CYS A 100 15.04 4.88 -7.20
N ILE A 101 16.01 4.10 -7.68
CA ILE A 101 15.96 2.63 -7.70
C ILE A 101 15.74 2.01 -6.30
N LEU A 102 16.14 2.70 -5.24
CA LEU A 102 15.98 2.25 -3.86
C LEU A 102 14.58 2.48 -3.29
N SER A 103 13.83 3.43 -3.84
CA SER A 103 12.54 3.83 -3.27
C SER A 103 11.48 2.73 -3.23
N PRO A 104 11.32 1.90 -4.27
CA PRO A 104 10.42 0.76 -4.20
C PRO A 104 10.83 -0.24 -3.11
N CYS A 105 12.13 -0.48 -2.92
CA CYS A 105 12.63 -1.37 -1.88
C CYS A 105 12.36 -0.82 -0.48
N LEU A 106 12.63 0.47 -0.26
CA LEU A 106 12.37 1.14 1.01
C LEU A 106 10.88 1.18 1.34
N PHE A 107 10.05 1.47 0.33
CA PHE A 107 8.60 1.44 0.49
C PHE A 107 8.11 0.02 0.81
N ASN A 108 8.59 -1.00 0.11
CA ASN A 108 8.23 -2.40 0.38
C ASN A 108 8.57 -2.82 1.82
N LEU A 109 9.74 -2.43 2.34
CA LEU A 109 10.11 -2.70 3.73
C LEU A 109 9.19 -1.96 4.72
N TYR A 110 8.83 -0.73 4.41
CA TYR A 110 7.91 0.07 5.20
C TYR A 110 6.51 -0.55 5.22
N ALA A 111 5.97 -0.92 4.06
CA ALA A 111 4.67 -1.56 3.93
C ALA A 111 4.65 -2.95 4.57
N GLU A 112 5.71 -3.75 4.41
CA GLU A 112 5.85 -5.06 5.05
C GLU A 112 5.76 -4.97 6.57
N TYR A 113 6.45 -4.00 7.16
CA TYR A 113 6.41 -3.77 8.60
C TYR A 113 5.00 -3.41 9.08
N ILE A 114 4.30 -2.54 8.34
CA ILE A 114 2.91 -2.18 8.64
C ILE A 114 2.01 -3.41 8.60
N MET A 115 2.14 -4.25 7.58
CA MET A 115 1.29 -5.43 7.42
C MET A 115 1.55 -6.48 8.49
N ARG A 116 2.79 -6.66 8.94
CA ARG A 116 3.13 -7.51 10.09
C ARG A 116 2.47 -7.01 11.36
N ASN A 117 2.55 -5.71 11.63
CA ASN A 117 1.92 -5.11 12.80
C ASN A 117 0.38 -5.17 12.74
N ALA A 118 -0.21 -5.17 11.55
CA ALA A 118 -1.64 -5.41 11.36
C ALA A 118 -2.05 -6.87 11.65
N GLY A 119 -1.09 -7.78 11.89
CA GLY A 119 -1.36 -9.18 12.22
C GLY A 119 -1.98 -9.98 11.07
N LEU A 120 -1.64 -9.62 9.82
CA LEU A 120 -2.15 -10.34 8.65
C LEU A 120 -1.57 -11.75 8.54
N GLU A 121 -0.37 -11.99 9.06
CA GLU A 121 0.28 -13.30 9.07
C GLU A 121 -0.37 -14.26 10.07
N GLU A 122 -0.96 -13.74 11.16
CA GLU A 122 -1.64 -14.53 12.20
C GLU A 122 -3.08 -14.88 11.82
N ALA A 123 -3.70 -14.13 10.93
CA ALA A 123 -5.00 -14.47 10.38
C ALA A 123 -4.84 -15.76 9.56
N LYS A 124 -5.48 -16.84 10.00
CA LYS A 124 -5.45 -18.14 9.28
C LYS A 124 -6.11 -17.93 7.92
N PRO A 125 -5.36 -17.76 6.83
CA PRO A 125 -5.97 -17.58 5.53
C PRO A 125 -6.53 -18.94 5.09
N GLU A 126 -7.81 -18.95 4.75
CA GLU A 126 -8.46 -20.16 4.20
C GLU A 126 -8.15 -20.33 2.71
N ILE A 127 -7.69 -19.24 2.06
CA ILE A 127 -7.38 -19.24 0.64
C ILE A 127 -6.01 -19.87 0.40
N LYS A 128 -6.01 -20.95 -0.39
CA LYS A 128 -4.79 -21.64 -0.79
C LYS A 128 -4.49 -21.39 -2.26
N ILE A 129 -3.35 -20.77 -2.55
CA ILE A 129 -2.81 -20.66 -3.90
C ILE A 129 -1.53 -21.49 -3.93
N ASP A 130 -1.50 -22.51 -4.80
CA ASP A 130 -0.37 -23.42 -4.94
C ASP A 130 0.08 -24.07 -3.59
N GLY A 131 -0.91 -24.45 -2.75
CA GLY A 131 -0.68 -25.06 -1.44
C GLY A 131 -0.24 -24.09 -0.33
N ARG A 132 -0.07 -22.80 -0.62
CA ARG A 132 0.26 -21.74 0.36
C ARG A 132 -0.98 -20.97 0.74
N ASN A 133 -1.15 -20.73 2.02
CA ASN A 133 -2.21 -19.88 2.52
C ASN A 133 -1.86 -18.41 2.25
N ILE A 134 -2.73 -17.70 1.53
CA ILE A 134 -2.51 -16.31 1.13
C ILE A 134 -3.77 -15.49 1.45
N ASN A 135 -3.62 -14.38 2.17
CA ASN A 135 -4.67 -13.41 2.44
C ASN A 135 -4.37 -12.01 1.91
N ASN A 136 -3.17 -11.81 1.40
CA ASN A 136 -2.78 -10.54 0.76
C ASN A 136 -1.75 -10.75 -0.35
N LEU A 137 -1.76 -9.87 -1.33
CA LEU A 137 -0.75 -9.73 -2.38
C LEU A 137 -0.31 -8.28 -2.42
N ARG A 138 1.00 -8.06 -2.60
CA ARG A 138 1.57 -6.70 -2.62
C ARG A 138 2.56 -6.53 -3.75
N TYR A 139 2.48 -5.37 -4.38
CA TYR A 139 3.46 -4.93 -5.35
C TYR A 139 3.62 -3.41 -5.23
N ALA A 140 4.75 -2.97 -4.67
CA ALA A 140 4.98 -1.57 -4.31
C ALA A 140 3.83 -1.02 -3.43
N ASP A 141 3.14 0.02 -3.88
CA ASP A 141 1.99 0.62 -3.19
C ASP A 141 0.65 -0.10 -3.45
N ASP A 142 0.59 -0.96 -4.46
CA ASP A 142 -0.60 -1.78 -4.72
C ASP A 142 -0.71 -2.93 -3.71
N THR A 143 -1.79 -2.93 -2.95
CA THR A 143 -2.08 -3.98 -1.97
C THR A 143 -3.45 -4.59 -2.24
N THR A 144 -3.52 -5.92 -2.33
CA THR A 144 -4.77 -6.66 -2.47
C THR A 144 -4.97 -7.53 -1.24
N LEU A 145 -6.09 -7.34 -0.54
CA LEU A 145 -6.54 -8.25 0.52
C LEU A 145 -7.51 -9.26 -0.04
N MET A 146 -7.51 -10.47 0.51
CA MET A 146 -8.36 -11.57 0.06
C MET A 146 -8.92 -12.34 1.25
N SER A 147 -10.19 -12.76 1.15
CA SER A 147 -10.84 -13.63 2.14
C SER A 147 -11.96 -14.45 1.50
N GLU A 148 -12.45 -15.46 2.19
CA GLU A 148 -13.61 -16.27 1.78
C GLU A 148 -14.94 -15.66 2.28
N THR A 149 -14.89 -14.72 3.23
CA THR A 149 -16.07 -14.03 3.77
C THR A 149 -15.94 -12.52 3.71
N GLU A 150 -17.09 -11.85 3.61
CA GLU A 150 -17.16 -10.39 3.63
C GLU A 150 -16.70 -9.80 4.96
N GLU A 151 -17.05 -10.45 6.06
CA GLU A 151 -16.73 -10.02 7.43
C GLU A 151 -15.23 -10.07 7.69
N GLU A 152 -14.57 -11.13 7.26
CA GLU A 152 -13.11 -11.24 7.39
C GLU A 152 -12.40 -10.16 6.58
N LEU A 153 -12.85 -9.91 5.34
CA LEU A 153 -12.27 -8.86 4.52
C LEU A 153 -12.39 -7.48 5.19
N LYS A 154 -13.55 -7.18 5.81
CA LYS A 154 -13.75 -5.95 6.60
C LYS A 154 -12.78 -5.86 7.76
N ILE A 155 -12.61 -6.94 8.53
CA ILE A 155 -11.68 -6.99 9.65
C ILE A 155 -10.24 -6.76 9.19
N LEU A 156 -9.80 -7.42 8.12
CA LEU A 156 -8.47 -7.27 7.54
C LEU A 156 -8.25 -5.81 7.09
N LEU A 157 -9.21 -5.25 6.35
CA LEU A 157 -9.13 -3.88 5.87
C LEU A 157 -9.03 -2.86 7.01
N MET A 158 -9.83 -3.02 8.07
CA MET A 158 -9.78 -2.15 9.24
C MET A 158 -8.44 -2.22 9.99
N LYS A 159 -7.86 -3.41 10.12
CA LYS A 159 -6.53 -3.59 10.70
C LYS A 159 -5.47 -2.87 9.87
N VAL A 160 -5.47 -3.09 8.55
CA VAL A 160 -4.53 -2.45 7.63
C VAL A 160 -4.70 -0.93 7.64
N LYS A 161 -5.93 -0.42 7.58
CA LYS A 161 -6.22 1.02 7.64
C LYS A 161 -5.61 1.64 8.89
N ARG A 162 -5.93 1.09 10.06
CA ARG A 162 -5.45 1.61 11.35
C ARG A 162 -3.92 1.62 11.44
N GLU A 163 -3.26 0.50 11.06
CA GLU A 163 -1.81 0.44 11.13
C GLU A 163 -1.15 1.34 10.08
N SER A 164 -1.72 1.44 8.88
CA SER A 164 -1.23 2.37 7.85
C SER A 164 -1.30 3.81 8.33
N GLU A 165 -2.40 4.24 8.93
CA GLU A 165 -2.59 5.58 9.50
C GLU A 165 -1.58 5.85 10.63
N ASN A 166 -1.31 4.87 11.51
CA ASN A 166 -0.29 4.97 12.57
C ASN A 166 1.10 5.25 11.98
N PHE A 167 1.36 4.78 10.75
CA PHE A 167 2.61 5.02 10.04
C PHE A 167 2.53 6.18 9.02
N GLY A 168 1.42 6.89 8.96
CA GLY A 168 1.24 8.07 8.10
C GLY A 168 0.85 7.75 6.67
N LEU A 169 0.53 6.49 6.35
CA LEU A 169 -0.04 6.11 5.07
C LEU A 169 -1.57 6.17 5.15
N MET A 170 -2.16 7.00 4.31
CA MET A 170 -3.61 7.17 4.24
C MET A 170 -4.18 6.38 3.07
N LEU A 171 -5.22 5.59 3.32
CA LEU A 171 -5.94 4.91 2.25
C LEU A 171 -6.72 5.93 1.41
N ASN A 172 -6.66 5.76 0.10
CA ASN A 172 -7.52 6.50 -0.83
C ASN A 172 -8.85 5.75 -1.01
N ILE A 173 -9.87 6.16 -0.26
CA ILE A 173 -11.17 5.48 -0.23
C ILE A 173 -11.86 5.51 -1.60
N GLU A 174 -11.72 6.60 -2.34
CA GLU A 174 -12.33 6.74 -3.66
C GLU A 174 -11.73 5.79 -4.71
N LYS A 175 -10.43 5.50 -4.59
CA LYS A 175 -9.71 4.61 -5.50
C LYS A 175 -9.65 3.15 -5.01
N THR A 176 -9.82 2.92 -3.70
CA THR A 176 -9.89 1.57 -3.13
C THR A 176 -11.15 0.86 -3.62
N LYS A 177 -11.00 -0.35 -4.15
CA LYS A 177 -12.08 -1.10 -4.81
C LYS A 177 -12.29 -2.45 -4.17
N ILE A 178 -13.55 -2.86 -4.10
CA ILE A 178 -13.94 -4.18 -3.59
C ILE A 178 -14.57 -4.97 -4.71
N ARG A 179 -14.14 -6.23 -4.86
CA ARG A 179 -14.73 -7.20 -5.78
C ARG A 179 -15.08 -8.48 -5.04
N ALA A 180 -16.16 -9.14 -5.43
CA ALA A 180 -16.54 -10.44 -4.90
C ALA A 180 -17.16 -11.32 -5.98
N SER A 181 -16.99 -12.64 -5.83
CA SER A 181 -17.72 -13.65 -6.61
C SER A 181 -19.08 -14.01 -5.99
N GLY A 182 -19.34 -13.55 -4.75
CA GLY A 182 -20.59 -13.76 -4.00
C GLY A 182 -21.37 -12.47 -3.76
N PRO A 183 -22.52 -12.57 -3.09
CA PRO A 183 -23.31 -11.40 -2.73
C PRO A 183 -22.54 -10.49 -1.80
N ILE A 184 -22.58 -9.18 -2.06
CA ILE A 184 -21.99 -8.15 -1.21
C ILE A 184 -23.12 -7.33 -0.61
N SER A 185 -23.09 -7.14 0.72
CA SER A 185 -23.92 -6.16 1.40
C SER A 185 -23.35 -4.74 1.18
N SER A 186 -24.12 -3.69 1.50
CA SER A 186 -23.61 -2.33 1.40
C SER A 186 -22.37 -2.13 2.31
N TRP A 187 -21.23 -1.78 1.71
CA TRP A 187 -20.01 -1.54 2.47
C TRP A 187 -19.97 -0.10 2.98
N GLN A 188 -20.24 0.04 4.27
CA GLN A 188 -19.99 1.25 5.02
C GLN A 188 -18.93 0.92 6.08
N ILE A 189 -17.79 1.58 6.01
CA ILE A 189 -16.76 1.52 7.04
C ILE A 189 -16.61 2.94 7.57
N GLU A 190 -16.83 3.14 8.88
CA GLU A 190 -16.68 4.43 9.57
C GLU A 190 -17.48 5.59 8.94
N ARG A 191 -18.72 5.33 8.46
CA ARG A 191 -19.61 6.27 7.77
C ARG A 191 -19.20 6.66 6.34
N GLU A 192 -18.15 6.08 5.80
CA GLU A 192 -17.74 6.29 4.41
C GLU A 192 -18.26 5.17 3.51
N GLN A 193 -18.84 5.53 2.36
CA GLN A 193 -19.27 4.55 1.36
C GLN A 193 -18.09 4.17 0.47
N TRP A 194 -17.77 2.88 0.47
CA TRP A 194 -16.71 2.32 -0.38
C TRP A 194 -17.28 1.90 -1.73
N LYS A 195 -16.57 2.17 -2.81
CA LYS A 195 -17.01 1.78 -4.16
C LYS A 195 -16.98 0.26 -4.30
N GLN A 196 -18.13 -0.29 -4.59
CA GLN A 196 -18.31 -1.71 -4.89
C GLN A 196 -18.29 -1.92 -6.41
N TRP A 197 -17.55 -2.93 -6.83
CA TRP A 197 -17.60 -3.41 -8.20
C TRP A 197 -18.04 -4.86 -8.17
N LEU A 198 -19.34 -5.08 -8.43
CA LEU A 198 -19.87 -6.41 -8.70
C LEU A 198 -19.30 -6.88 -10.04
N THR A 199 -18.47 -7.90 -10.02
CA THR A 199 -18.18 -8.67 -11.23
C THR A 199 -18.83 -10.03 -11.02
N LEU A 200 -19.96 -10.24 -11.66
CA LEU A 200 -20.51 -11.56 -11.88
C LEU A 200 -19.57 -12.26 -12.89
N PHE A 201 -18.95 -13.36 -12.48
CA PHE A 201 -18.35 -14.33 -13.38
C PHE A 201 -19.39 -15.39 -13.71
#